data_a85e0d173fe2e2bc667a7a20b0854e2f
#
_entry.id   a85e0d173fe2e2bc667a7a20b0854e2f
#
_cell.length_a   1.000
_cell.length_b   1.000
_cell.length_c   1.000
_cell.angle_alpha   90.00
_cell.angle_beta   90.00
_cell.angle_gamma   90.00
#
_symmetry.space_group_name_H-M   'P 1'
#
loop_
_entity.id
_entity.type
_entity.pdbx_description
1 polymer ?
#
loop_
_entity_poly.entity_id
_entity_poly.type
_entity_poly.pdbx_seq_one_letter_code
_entity_poly.pdbx_strand_id
1 'polypeptide(L)'
;MNRINIASYATAFLILPLTCIVACTVSSEPTEDSANVSEVESTHELEECTDALLGETVFVTDDEAYYTCIRSKWLKMEANNEPSSSSKEESSDSKEESSSSKKQSSDSSDLKVEYGTLKDARDKRTYKTIAIGTQTWMAENLNYSDSVATPSLKGKSWCYDNDDANCDETGRLYTWAAAIDSVKLANDKKNPQECGYGVNCELPAKVQGICPDGWRLPKTEDWKTLIATVNGSGMKSAKLKSTSGWSGDGNGTNSSGFSILPAGYRYSDGYFYNANVEASFWEAEDANSVQDNSEASCMSFFVQMKDALFSRENKNYGFSVRCIEDSDSED
;
A
#
# COMPACT_ATOMS: atom_id res chain seq x y z
N MET A 1 61.00 23.18 -12.09
CA MET A 1 61.59 24.50 -11.78
C MET A 1 60.45 25.41 -11.37
N ASN A 2 60.65 26.10 -10.23
CA ASN A 2 59.89 27.18 -9.57
C ASN A 2 58.54 26.74 -8.95
N ARG A 3 58.46 26.52 -7.71
CA ARG A 3 58.69 27.15 -6.39
C ARG A 3 58.02 28.52 -6.21
N ILE A 4 57.21 28.56 -5.08
CA ILE A 4 57.04 29.62 -4.08
C ILE A 4 55.79 30.49 -4.34
N ASN A 5 54.95 30.88 -3.38
CA ASN A 5 55.11 31.16 -1.94
C ASN A 5 53.79 31.23 -1.20
N ILE A 6 53.93 30.93 0.07
CA ILE A 6 53.03 31.08 1.20
C ILE A 6 52.88 32.58 1.56
N ALA A 7 51.72 33.02 1.93
CA ALA A 7 51.61 34.17 2.86
C ALA A 7 50.41 33.97 3.85
N SER A 8 50.84 33.74 5.07
CA SER A 8 50.10 33.79 6.31
C SER A 8 49.91 35.23 6.71
N TYR A 9 48.74 35.62 7.17
CA TYR A 9 48.60 36.75 8.12
C TYR A 9 47.58 36.36 9.20
N ALA A 10 48.11 36.32 10.41
CA ALA A 10 47.40 36.30 11.67
C ALA A 10 47.35 37.73 12.23
N THR A 11 46.45 37.95 13.10
CA THR A 11 46.32 38.93 14.23
C THR A 11 44.96 39.63 14.21
N ALA A 12 44.28 39.91 15.29
CA ALA A 12 44.42 39.73 16.75
C ALA A 12 43.10 40.07 17.45
N PHE A 13 42.84 39.40 18.53
CA PHE A 13 42.16 39.78 19.77
C PHE A 13 41.29 41.05 19.85
N LEU A 14 40.06 40.87 20.37
CA LEU A 14 39.63 41.70 21.52
C LEU A 14 38.56 40.95 22.34
N ILE A 15 38.78 40.95 23.64
CA ILE A 15 38.11 40.25 24.73
C ILE A 15 37.12 41.20 25.41
N LEU A 16 36.02 40.61 25.92
CA LEU A 16 35.36 40.80 27.23
C LEU A 16 33.93 41.37 27.24
N PRO A 17 33.26 41.21 28.38
CA PRO A 17 32.12 40.29 28.56
C PRO A 17 30.86 41.04 29.00
N LEU A 18 29.72 40.42 28.93
CA LEU A 18 28.65 40.82 29.85
C LEU A 18 27.72 39.60 30.14
N THR A 19 27.84 39.19 31.36
CA THR A 19 26.92 38.26 32.03
C THR A 19 25.50 38.79 32.05
N CYS A 20 24.57 37.97 31.57
CA CYS A 20 23.18 38.12 31.96
C CYS A 20 22.64 36.73 32.30
N ILE A 21 22.53 36.46 33.59
CA ILE A 21 21.84 35.33 34.15
C ILE A 21 20.35 35.64 34.05
N VAL A 22 19.65 34.93 33.17
CA VAL A 22 18.19 34.82 33.25
C VAL A 22 17.86 33.33 33.43
N ALA A 23 17.37 33.04 34.61
CA ALA A 23 16.79 31.73 34.91
C ALA A 23 15.55 31.52 34.04
N CYS A 24 15.60 30.61 33.10
CA CYS A 24 14.41 30.07 32.44
C CYS A 24 13.98 28.82 33.15
N THR A 25 12.84 28.90 33.75
CA THR A 25 12.04 27.77 34.23
C THR A 25 11.73 26.84 33.08
N VAL A 26 12.13 25.58 33.21
CA VAL A 26 11.76 24.49 32.30
C VAL A 26 10.30 24.16 32.57
N SER A 27 9.41 24.61 31.70
CA SER A 27 8.09 24.00 31.56
C SER A 27 8.20 22.92 30.49
N SER A 28 8.08 21.67 30.91
CA SER A 28 7.97 20.54 30.02
C SER A 28 6.57 20.54 29.40
N GLU A 29 6.45 21.09 28.20
CA GLU A 29 5.32 20.78 27.32
C GLU A 29 5.57 19.46 26.59
N PRO A 30 4.53 18.62 26.38
CA PRO A 30 4.70 17.40 25.61
C PRO A 30 5.00 17.77 24.15
N THR A 31 6.12 17.26 23.65
CA THR A 31 6.45 17.36 22.23
C THR A 31 5.46 16.50 21.46
N GLU A 32 4.50 17.14 20.79
CA GLU A 32 3.84 16.54 19.64
C GLU A 32 4.91 16.29 18.57
N ASP A 33 5.11 15.02 18.22
CA ASP A 33 5.90 14.58 17.08
C ASP A 33 5.16 14.99 15.79
N SER A 34 5.21 16.28 15.46
CA SER A 34 4.84 16.71 14.12
C SER A 34 5.98 16.30 13.20
N ALA A 35 5.78 15.24 12.43
CA ALA A 35 6.63 14.92 11.30
C ALA A 35 6.84 16.20 10.48
N ASN A 36 8.11 16.60 10.34
CA ASN A 36 8.49 17.81 9.61
C ASN A 36 8.30 17.52 8.11
N VAL A 37 7.08 17.68 7.61
CA VAL A 37 6.78 17.54 6.19
C VAL A 37 7.36 18.77 5.49
N SER A 38 8.24 18.56 4.51
CA SER A 38 8.75 19.64 3.69
C SER A 38 7.61 20.24 2.85
N GLU A 39 7.71 21.55 2.60
CA GLU A 39 6.69 22.32 1.89
C GLU A 39 7.34 23.03 0.70
N VAL A 40 6.68 22.99 -0.46
CA VAL A 40 7.09 23.69 -1.68
C VAL A 40 5.88 24.43 -2.27
N GLU A 41 6.14 25.47 -3.06
CA GLU A 41 5.08 26.32 -3.63
C GLU A 41 4.35 25.61 -4.77
N SER A 42 5.08 24.94 -5.64
CA SER A 42 4.51 24.24 -6.80
C SER A 42 5.17 22.88 -7.07
N THR A 43 4.51 22.04 -7.89
CA THR A 43 5.07 20.74 -8.33
C THR A 43 6.36 20.88 -9.13
N HIS A 44 6.65 22.06 -9.70
CA HIS A 44 7.90 22.33 -10.43
C HIS A 44 9.12 22.45 -9.52
N GLU A 45 8.91 22.66 -8.21
CA GLU A 45 9.96 22.76 -7.21
C GLU A 45 10.30 21.41 -6.56
N LEU A 46 9.51 20.37 -6.85
CA LEU A 46 9.82 19.03 -6.39
C LEU A 46 11.12 18.54 -7.04
N GLU A 47 12.06 18.11 -6.22
CA GLU A 47 13.28 17.45 -6.70
C GLU A 47 12.92 16.17 -7.47
N GLU A 48 13.86 15.65 -8.27
CA GLU A 48 13.65 14.35 -8.93
C GLU A 48 13.39 13.26 -7.89
N CYS A 49 12.28 12.52 -8.04
CA CYS A 49 11.93 11.42 -7.15
C CYS A 49 12.87 10.25 -7.38
N THR A 50 13.90 10.14 -6.57
CA THR A 50 14.92 9.09 -6.61
C THR A 50 14.71 8.06 -5.51
N ASP A 51 15.44 6.95 -5.54
CA ASP A 51 15.38 5.91 -4.49
C ASP A 51 15.73 6.47 -3.10
N ALA A 52 16.51 7.55 -3.03
CA ALA A 52 16.85 8.22 -1.76
C ALA A 52 15.64 8.97 -1.16
N LEU A 53 14.70 9.39 -1.99
CA LEU A 53 13.48 10.10 -1.60
C LEU A 53 12.24 9.19 -1.55
N LEU A 54 12.43 7.88 -1.77
CA LEU A 54 11.32 6.93 -1.80
C LEU A 54 10.53 6.96 -0.48
N GLY A 55 9.24 7.30 -0.58
CA GLY A 55 8.35 7.44 0.57
C GLY A 55 8.36 8.83 1.22
N GLU A 56 9.27 9.74 0.83
CA GLU A 56 9.22 11.12 1.27
C GLU A 56 7.93 11.79 0.79
N THR A 57 7.37 12.63 1.65
CA THR A 57 6.12 13.34 1.38
C THR A 57 6.35 14.83 1.49
N VAL A 58 5.89 15.58 0.49
CA VAL A 58 6.00 17.03 0.39
C VAL A 58 4.60 17.61 0.23
N PHE A 59 4.30 18.69 0.93
CA PHE A 59 3.07 19.45 0.72
C PHE A 59 3.30 20.50 -0.38
N VAL A 60 2.44 20.50 -1.40
CA VAL A 60 2.48 21.46 -2.51
C VAL A 60 1.35 22.47 -2.30
N THR A 61 1.70 23.72 -2.03
CA THR A 61 0.73 24.76 -1.62
C THR A 61 -0.19 25.18 -2.75
N ASP A 62 0.30 25.29 -3.98
CA ASP A 62 -0.52 25.65 -5.15
C ASP A 62 -1.62 24.60 -5.42
N ASP A 63 -1.35 23.37 -5.11
CA ASP A 63 -2.28 22.24 -5.30
C ASP A 63 -3.11 21.93 -4.05
N GLU A 64 -2.78 22.54 -2.91
CA GLU A 64 -3.31 22.26 -1.58
C GLU A 64 -3.30 20.73 -1.28
N ALA A 65 -2.21 20.05 -1.66
CA ALA A 65 -2.13 18.61 -1.62
C ALA A 65 -0.74 18.08 -1.24
N TYR A 66 -0.72 16.89 -0.65
CA TYR A 66 0.51 16.14 -0.41
C TYR A 66 0.91 15.34 -1.64
N TYR A 67 2.20 15.30 -1.92
CA TYR A 67 2.80 14.45 -2.93
C TYR A 67 3.81 13.52 -2.27
N THR A 68 3.78 12.23 -2.62
CA THR A 68 4.72 11.24 -2.10
C THR A 68 5.56 10.68 -3.24
N CYS A 69 6.88 10.59 -3.03
CA CYS A 69 7.81 10.00 -3.99
C CYS A 69 7.67 8.48 -4.01
N ILE A 70 7.17 7.93 -5.11
CA ILE A 70 6.90 6.51 -5.29
C ILE A 70 7.29 6.09 -6.70
N ARG A 71 8.16 5.06 -6.83
CA ARG A 71 8.60 4.51 -8.12
C ARG A 71 9.08 5.57 -9.10
N SER A 72 9.98 6.45 -8.64
CA SER A 72 10.56 7.55 -9.41
C SER A 72 9.55 8.59 -9.91
N LYS A 73 8.38 8.69 -9.24
CA LYS A 73 7.34 9.68 -9.52
C LYS A 73 6.80 10.29 -8.22
N TRP A 74 6.48 11.58 -8.26
CA TRP A 74 5.69 12.22 -7.23
C TRP A 74 4.20 11.98 -7.49
N LEU A 75 3.55 11.25 -6.61
CA LEU A 75 2.12 10.94 -6.71
C LEU A 75 1.33 11.83 -5.75
N LYS A 76 0.31 12.50 -6.30
CA LYS A 76 -0.63 13.30 -5.51
C LYS A 76 -1.46 12.39 -4.61
N MET A 77 -1.47 12.69 -3.31
CA MET A 77 -2.29 11.98 -2.33
C MET A 77 -3.70 12.56 -2.36
N GLU A 78 -4.72 11.74 -2.60
CA GLU A 78 -6.10 12.19 -2.50
C GLU A 78 -6.44 12.46 -1.02
N ALA A 79 -6.88 13.69 -0.72
CA ALA A 79 -7.38 14.03 0.60
C ALA A 79 -8.67 13.25 0.85
N ASN A 80 -8.62 12.25 1.71
CA ASN A 80 -9.82 11.64 2.23
C ASN A 80 -10.59 12.71 3.02
N ASN A 81 -11.78 13.06 2.57
CA ASN A 81 -12.68 13.98 3.26
C ASN A 81 -12.84 13.55 4.73
N GLU A 82 -12.20 14.27 5.63
CA GLU A 82 -12.53 14.16 7.05
C GLU A 82 -13.98 14.63 7.23
N PRO A 83 -14.84 13.85 7.91
CA PRO A 83 -16.11 14.36 8.33
C PRO A 83 -15.87 15.43 9.40
N SER A 84 -16.13 16.69 9.07
CA SER A 84 -16.09 17.80 10.01
C SER A 84 -17.11 17.55 11.12
N SER A 85 -16.64 17.15 12.30
CA SER A 85 -17.45 17.11 13.51
C SER A 85 -17.27 18.41 14.27
N SER A 86 -18.07 19.43 13.95
CA SER A 86 -18.34 20.52 14.86
C SER A 86 -19.63 20.24 15.59
N SER A 87 -19.54 19.71 16.79
CA SER A 87 -20.63 19.80 17.77
C SER A 87 -20.08 20.42 19.04
N LYS A 88 -20.50 21.66 19.27
CA LYS A 88 -20.36 22.35 20.56
C LYS A 88 -21.13 21.57 21.61
N GLU A 89 -20.48 21.15 22.67
CA GLU A 89 -21.14 20.74 23.89
C GLU A 89 -21.39 21.96 24.78
N GLU A 90 -22.66 22.23 25.02
CA GLU A 90 -23.10 23.06 26.14
C GLU A 90 -23.10 22.24 27.43
N SER A 91 -22.46 22.77 28.43
CA SER A 91 -22.44 22.25 29.79
C SER A 91 -23.79 22.43 30.48
N SER A 92 -24.33 21.37 31.13
CA SER A 92 -25.25 21.52 32.25
C SER A 92 -24.97 20.49 33.32
N ASP A 93 -24.68 21.03 34.50
CA ASP A 93 -24.53 20.42 35.81
C ASP A 93 -25.76 19.62 36.25
N SER A 94 -25.59 18.42 36.81
CA SER A 94 -26.29 18.02 38.04
C SER A 94 -25.89 16.63 38.56
N LYS A 95 -25.28 16.67 39.75
CA LYS A 95 -25.45 15.82 40.96
C LYS A 95 -25.41 14.29 40.87
N GLU A 96 -24.46 13.81 41.72
CA GLU A 96 -24.23 12.52 42.32
C GLU A 96 -25.48 11.68 42.69
N GLU A 97 -25.37 10.39 42.44
CA GLU A 97 -25.71 9.35 43.40
C GLU A 97 -24.87 8.09 43.19
N SER A 98 -24.28 7.62 44.29
CA SER A 98 -23.37 6.50 44.41
C SER A 98 -24.14 5.18 44.41
N SER A 99 -23.68 4.17 43.64
CA SER A 99 -23.84 2.77 44.05
C SER A 99 -22.78 1.86 43.45
N SER A 100 -22.12 1.21 44.36
CA SER A 100 -21.14 0.12 44.35
C SER A 100 -20.92 -0.69 43.08
N SER A 101 -19.67 -0.59 42.67
CA SER A 101 -18.74 -1.59 42.13
C SER A 101 -19.23 -3.04 41.95
N LYS A 102 -19.25 -3.47 40.70
CA LYS A 102 -18.71 -4.79 40.31
C LYS A 102 -17.58 -4.55 39.33
N LYS A 103 -16.37 -4.91 39.81
CA LYS A 103 -15.15 -4.97 39.04
C LYS A 103 -15.33 -6.05 37.97
N GLN A 104 -15.74 -5.65 36.79
CA GLN A 104 -15.75 -6.51 35.60
C GLN A 104 -14.32 -6.48 35.08
N SER A 105 -13.59 -7.56 35.33
CA SER A 105 -12.31 -7.81 34.69
C SER A 105 -12.51 -7.70 33.18
N SER A 106 -11.89 -6.71 32.57
CA SER A 106 -11.73 -6.66 31.13
C SER A 106 -10.79 -7.81 30.75
N ASP A 107 -11.40 -8.94 30.45
CA ASP A 107 -10.76 -10.02 29.73
C ASP A 107 -10.47 -9.48 28.35
N SER A 108 -9.24 -9.05 28.11
CA SER A 108 -8.72 -8.82 26.77
C SER A 108 -8.55 -10.20 26.15
N SER A 109 -9.65 -10.78 25.64
CA SER A 109 -9.57 -11.92 24.77
C SER A 109 -8.78 -11.45 23.54
N ASP A 110 -7.51 -11.85 23.45
CA ASP A 110 -6.77 -11.89 22.21
C ASP A 110 -7.66 -12.65 21.21
N LEU A 111 -8.34 -11.93 20.33
CA LEU A 111 -9.13 -12.51 19.26
C LEU A 111 -8.16 -13.28 18.37
N LYS A 112 -8.09 -14.59 18.61
CA LYS A 112 -7.23 -15.49 17.84
C LYS A 112 -7.70 -15.43 16.39
N VAL A 113 -6.83 -15.00 15.49
CA VAL A 113 -7.07 -15.02 14.06
C VAL A 113 -7.29 -16.46 13.61
N GLU A 114 -8.45 -16.76 13.03
CA GLU A 114 -8.76 -18.09 12.50
C GLU A 114 -8.66 -18.06 10.98
N TYR A 115 -7.77 -18.89 10.44
CA TYR A 115 -7.62 -19.05 9.00
C TYR A 115 -8.46 -20.19 8.49
N GLY A 116 -9.15 -19.95 7.38
CA GLY A 116 -9.71 -20.99 6.52
C GLY A 116 -8.65 -21.52 5.54
N THR A 117 -9.11 -22.32 4.61
CA THR A 117 -8.25 -22.97 3.62
C THR A 117 -8.94 -23.01 2.26
N LEU A 118 -8.25 -22.52 1.23
CA LEU A 118 -8.61 -22.67 -0.18
C LEU A 118 -7.67 -23.67 -0.83
N LYS A 119 -8.20 -24.71 -1.44
CA LYS A 119 -7.43 -25.62 -2.28
C LYS A 119 -7.71 -25.33 -3.75
N ASP A 120 -6.70 -24.84 -4.46
CA ASP A 120 -6.80 -24.65 -5.90
C ASP A 120 -6.85 -25.99 -6.63
N ALA A 121 -7.96 -26.27 -7.31
CA ALA A 121 -8.15 -27.53 -8.01
C ALA A 121 -7.22 -27.71 -9.22
N ARG A 122 -6.68 -26.60 -9.76
CA ARG A 122 -5.86 -26.58 -10.98
C ARG A 122 -4.46 -27.13 -10.75
N ASP A 123 -3.77 -26.67 -9.69
CA ASP A 123 -2.39 -27.06 -9.36
C ASP A 123 -2.24 -27.77 -8.01
N LYS A 124 -3.36 -27.94 -7.27
CA LYS A 124 -3.43 -28.56 -5.94
C LYS A 124 -2.77 -27.76 -4.83
N ARG A 125 -2.31 -26.55 -5.10
CA ARG A 125 -1.82 -25.65 -4.05
C ARG A 125 -2.92 -25.32 -3.05
N THR A 126 -2.50 -25.08 -1.83
CA THR A 126 -3.40 -24.71 -0.73
C THR A 126 -3.00 -23.34 -0.22
N TYR A 127 -3.97 -22.46 -0.10
CA TYR A 127 -3.80 -21.09 0.40
C TYR A 127 -4.60 -20.90 1.68
N LYS A 128 -4.05 -20.16 2.63
CA LYS A 128 -4.82 -19.66 3.78
C LYS A 128 -5.84 -18.65 3.31
N THR A 129 -6.99 -18.64 3.96
CA THR A 129 -8.03 -17.64 3.75
C THR A 129 -8.38 -16.98 5.08
N ILE A 130 -8.95 -15.79 5.02
CA ILE A 130 -9.38 -15.02 6.19
C ILE A 130 -10.70 -14.32 5.91
N ALA A 131 -11.66 -14.47 6.83
CA ALA A 131 -12.89 -13.70 6.80
C ALA A 131 -12.68 -12.39 7.55
N ILE A 132 -12.96 -11.25 6.90
CA ILE A 132 -12.86 -9.91 7.46
C ILE A 132 -14.14 -9.16 7.13
N GLY A 133 -14.98 -8.93 8.13
CA GLY A 133 -16.33 -8.40 7.94
C GLY A 133 -17.17 -9.36 7.08
N THR A 134 -17.67 -8.87 5.97
CA THR A 134 -18.50 -9.64 5.01
C THR A 134 -17.66 -10.21 3.86
N GLN A 135 -16.35 -10.06 3.87
CA GLN A 135 -15.46 -10.48 2.80
C GLN A 135 -14.58 -11.65 3.25
N THR A 136 -14.39 -12.64 2.37
CA THR A 136 -13.38 -13.69 2.53
C THR A 136 -12.26 -13.45 1.52
N TRP A 137 -11.04 -13.35 2.01
CA TRP A 137 -9.85 -13.08 1.22
C TRP A 137 -8.84 -14.24 1.31
N MET A 138 -8.05 -14.43 0.28
CA MET A 138 -6.78 -15.14 0.44
C MET A 138 -5.92 -14.37 1.44
N ALA A 139 -5.28 -15.06 2.37
CA ALA A 139 -4.28 -14.51 3.30
C ALA A 139 -2.84 -14.74 2.81
N GLU A 140 -2.69 -15.28 1.60
CA GLU A 140 -1.45 -15.52 0.88
C GLU A 140 -1.59 -15.06 -0.57
N ASN A 141 -0.50 -14.66 -1.20
CA ASN A 141 -0.51 -14.25 -2.59
C ASN A 141 -0.64 -15.46 -3.51
N LEU A 142 -1.31 -15.31 -4.63
CA LEU A 142 -1.47 -16.37 -5.62
C LEU A 142 -0.10 -16.78 -6.19
N ASN A 143 0.10 -18.11 -6.35
CA ASN A 143 1.32 -18.68 -6.94
C ASN A 143 0.98 -19.70 -8.06
N TYR A 144 0.05 -19.33 -8.95
CA TYR A 144 -0.39 -20.16 -10.07
C TYR A 144 0.40 -19.82 -11.33
N SER A 145 0.91 -20.85 -12.07
CA SER A 145 1.84 -20.65 -13.19
C SER A 145 1.56 -21.50 -14.44
N ASP A 146 0.48 -22.28 -14.47
CA ASP A 146 0.21 -23.13 -15.62
C ASP A 146 -0.18 -22.31 -16.86
N SER A 147 0.81 -22.00 -17.69
CA SER A 147 0.65 -21.25 -18.94
C SER A 147 0.07 -22.08 -20.10
N VAL A 148 -0.10 -23.40 -19.92
CA VAL A 148 -0.75 -24.27 -20.91
C VAL A 148 -2.27 -24.20 -20.70
N ALA A 149 -2.72 -24.37 -19.47
CA ALA A 149 -4.13 -24.21 -19.11
C ALA A 149 -4.60 -22.74 -19.17
N THR A 150 -3.71 -21.80 -18.88
CA THR A 150 -4.00 -20.35 -18.87
C THR A 150 -2.99 -19.61 -19.76
N PRO A 151 -3.24 -19.51 -21.08
CA PRO A 151 -2.27 -18.93 -22.04
C PRO A 151 -1.88 -17.48 -21.75
N SER A 152 -2.69 -16.72 -21.02
CA SER A 152 -2.39 -15.35 -20.56
C SER A 152 -1.14 -15.27 -19.70
N LEU A 153 -0.72 -16.36 -19.05
CA LEU A 153 0.46 -16.43 -18.20
C LEU A 153 1.78 -16.57 -18.96
N LYS A 154 1.72 -16.96 -20.25
CA LYS A 154 2.93 -17.27 -21.02
C LYS A 154 3.86 -16.07 -21.13
N GLY A 155 5.03 -16.13 -20.46
CA GLY A 155 6.03 -15.06 -20.42
C GLY A 155 5.54 -13.78 -19.70
N LYS A 156 4.51 -13.89 -18.85
CA LYS A 156 3.87 -12.78 -18.14
C LYS A 156 3.65 -13.06 -16.66
N SER A 157 4.36 -14.05 -16.10
CA SER A 157 4.37 -14.33 -14.67
C SER A 157 5.76 -14.81 -14.22
N TRP A 158 6.23 -14.35 -13.07
CA TRP A 158 7.59 -14.58 -12.58
C TRP A 158 7.62 -14.76 -11.07
N CYS A 159 8.62 -15.48 -10.58
CA CYS A 159 9.07 -15.36 -9.21
C CYS A 159 9.99 -14.14 -9.09
N TYR A 160 10.03 -13.48 -7.93
CA TYR A 160 11.00 -12.39 -7.71
C TYR A 160 12.42 -12.90 -7.96
N ASP A 161 13.25 -12.13 -8.65
CA ASP A 161 14.61 -12.49 -9.11
C ASP A 161 14.68 -13.80 -9.92
N ASN A 162 13.55 -14.30 -10.43
CA ASN A 162 13.42 -15.59 -11.11
C ASN A 162 13.86 -16.79 -10.23
N ASP A 163 13.76 -16.66 -8.91
CA ASP A 163 14.02 -17.71 -7.94
C ASP A 163 12.69 -18.30 -7.43
N ASP A 164 12.49 -19.59 -7.61
CA ASP A 164 11.28 -20.30 -7.19
C ASP A 164 11.06 -20.24 -5.67
N ALA A 165 12.13 -20.13 -4.86
CA ALA A 165 12.04 -19.96 -3.41
C ALA A 165 11.26 -18.68 -3.04
N ASN A 166 11.43 -17.59 -3.79
CA ASN A 166 10.69 -16.36 -3.58
C ASN A 166 9.19 -16.53 -3.90
N CYS A 167 8.85 -17.38 -4.88
CA CYS A 167 7.46 -17.69 -5.14
C CYS A 167 6.79 -18.49 -4.01
N ASP A 168 7.54 -19.40 -3.38
CA ASP A 168 7.01 -20.18 -2.27
C ASP A 168 6.80 -19.32 -1.01
N GLU A 169 7.56 -18.25 -0.85
CA GLU A 169 7.43 -17.31 0.27
C GLU A 169 6.38 -16.22 0.00
N THR A 170 6.47 -15.54 -1.14
CA THR A 170 5.70 -14.30 -1.41
C THR A 170 4.69 -14.41 -2.55
N GLY A 171 4.56 -15.59 -3.18
CA GLY A 171 3.73 -15.76 -4.38
C GLY A 171 4.41 -15.25 -5.66
N ARG A 172 3.69 -15.26 -6.77
CA ARG A 172 4.18 -14.81 -8.07
C ARG A 172 3.80 -13.38 -8.38
N LEU A 173 4.56 -12.79 -9.27
CA LEU A 173 4.30 -11.48 -9.88
C LEU A 173 3.73 -11.71 -11.29
N TYR A 174 2.67 -10.98 -11.64
CA TYR A 174 1.93 -11.10 -12.89
C TYR A 174 1.80 -9.76 -13.57
N THR A 175 1.83 -9.70 -14.90
CA THR A 175 1.34 -8.51 -15.61
C THR A 175 -0.17 -8.38 -15.40
N TRP A 176 -0.72 -7.16 -15.57
CA TRP A 176 -2.17 -6.97 -15.47
C TRP A 176 -2.95 -7.83 -16.46
N ALA A 177 -2.48 -7.91 -17.72
CA ALA A 177 -3.10 -8.77 -18.73
C ALA A 177 -3.11 -10.26 -18.36
N ALA A 178 -2.06 -10.73 -17.63
CA ALA A 178 -2.04 -12.06 -17.07
C ALA A 178 -3.04 -12.20 -15.91
N ALA A 179 -3.05 -11.25 -14.99
CA ALA A 179 -3.93 -11.27 -13.81
C ALA A 179 -5.41 -11.36 -14.19
N ILE A 180 -5.86 -10.55 -15.14
CA ILE A 180 -7.26 -10.56 -15.62
C ILE A 180 -7.60 -11.73 -16.55
N ASP A 181 -6.64 -12.59 -16.90
CA ASP A 181 -6.76 -13.63 -17.92
C ASP A 181 -7.25 -13.08 -19.28
N SER A 182 -6.49 -12.16 -19.85
CA SER A 182 -6.84 -11.41 -21.05
C SER A 182 -7.17 -12.31 -22.25
N VAL A 183 -6.55 -13.48 -22.37
CA VAL A 183 -6.84 -14.45 -23.46
C VAL A 183 -8.23 -15.06 -23.28
N LYS A 184 -8.63 -15.38 -22.05
CA LYS A 184 -9.99 -15.86 -21.73
C LYS A 184 -11.03 -14.80 -22.06
N LEU A 185 -10.77 -13.53 -21.69
CA LEU A 185 -11.66 -12.40 -21.98
C LEU A 185 -11.80 -12.17 -23.50
N ALA A 186 -10.71 -12.23 -24.25
CA ALA A 186 -10.74 -12.06 -25.71
C ALA A 186 -11.49 -13.19 -26.43
N ASN A 187 -11.52 -14.37 -25.84
CA ASN A 187 -12.20 -15.56 -26.38
C ASN A 187 -13.62 -15.75 -25.81
N ASP A 188 -14.13 -14.83 -24.98
CA ASP A 188 -15.51 -14.93 -24.50
C ASP A 188 -16.50 -14.83 -25.67
N LYS A 189 -17.34 -15.86 -25.80
CA LYS A 189 -18.27 -15.96 -26.94
C LYS A 189 -19.42 -14.96 -26.88
N LYS A 190 -19.74 -14.44 -25.68
CA LYS A 190 -20.85 -13.52 -25.46
C LYS A 190 -20.43 -12.06 -25.49
N ASN A 191 -19.26 -11.78 -24.93
CA ASN A 191 -18.72 -10.42 -24.79
C ASN A 191 -17.20 -10.44 -24.90
N PRO A 192 -16.60 -10.66 -26.09
CA PRO A 192 -15.16 -10.70 -26.25
C PRO A 192 -14.57 -9.32 -25.93
N GLN A 193 -13.54 -9.29 -25.06
CA GLN A 193 -12.86 -8.07 -24.65
C GLN A 193 -11.37 -8.21 -24.91
N GLU A 194 -10.83 -7.35 -25.77
CA GLU A 194 -9.38 -7.22 -25.93
C GLU A 194 -8.85 -6.31 -24.83
N CYS A 195 -8.05 -6.87 -23.93
CA CYS A 195 -7.51 -6.18 -22.77
C CYS A 195 -6.00 -6.36 -22.68
N GLY A 196 -5.30 -5.28 -22.32
CA GLY A 196 -3.85 -5.32 -22.15
C GLY A 196 -3.20 -3.94 -22.24
N TYR A 197 -1.89 -3.92 -22.40
CA TYR A 197 -1.13 -2.69 -22.55
C TYR A 197 -1.49 -1.98 -23.85
N GLY A 198 -1.76 -0.67 -23.75
CA GLY A 198 -2.12 0.17 -24.89
C GLY A 198 -3.54 -0.04 -25.43
N VAL A 199 -4.34 -0.88 -24.79
CA VAL A 199 -5.71 -1.18 -25.20
C VAL A 199 -6.68 -0.73 -24.11
N ASN A 200 -7.70 0.03 -24.50
CA ASN A 200 -8.82 0.35 -23.61
C ASN A 200 -9.75 -0.86 -23.47
N CYS A 201 -10.15 -1.17 -22.25
CA CYS A 201 -10.83 -2.41 -21.94
C CYS A 201 -11.99 -2.16 -20.97
N GLU A 202 -13.20 -2.58 -21.36
CA GLU A 202 -14.36 -2.57 -20.48
C GLU A 202 -14.51 -3.94 -19.81
N LEU A 203 -13.92 -4.07 -18.62
CA LEU A 203 -14.00 -5.31 -17.85
C LEU A 203 -15.44 -5.58 -17.39
N PRO A 204 -15.85 -6.87 -17.31
CA PRO A 204 -17.11 -7.25 -16.70
C PRO A 204 -17.15 -6.84 -15.23
N ALA A 205 -18.36 -6.75 -14.67
CA ALA A 205 -18.56 -6.35 -13.27
C ALA A 205 -17.76 -7.21 -12.28
N LYS A 206 -17.63 -8.51 -12.56
CA LYS A 206 -16.80 -9.47 -11.83
C LYS A 206 -15.79 -10.11 -12.79
N VAL A 207 -14.51 -10.11 -12.42
CA VAL A 207 -13.42 -10.70 -13.20
C VAL A 207 -12.78 -11.81 -12.37
N GLN A 208 -13.03 -13.07 -12.73
CA GLN A 208 -12.31 -14.19 -12.14
C GLN A 208 -10.80 -14.02 -12.38
N GLY A 209 -10.40 -13.70 -13.61
CA GLY A 209 -9.00 -13.64 -14.01
C GLY A 209 -8.32 -14.99 -13.76
N ILE A 210 -7.12 -14.92 -13.21
CA ILE A 210 -6.34 -16.13 -12.82
C ILE A 210 -6.67 -16.65 -11.41
N CYS A 211 -7.68 -16.10 -10.74
CA CYS A 211 -8.14 -16.64 -9.46
C CYS A 211 -8.76 -18.02 -9.60
N PRO A 212 -8.72 -18.86 -8.56
CA PRO A 212 -9.42 -20.15 -8.54
C PRO A 212 -10.93 -20.02 -8.74
N ASP A 213 -11.61 -21.10 -9.09
CA ASP A 213 -13.06 -21.12 -9.22
C ASP A 213 -13.74 -20.68 -7.90
N GLY A 214 -14.76 -19.82 -8.01
CA GLY A 214 -15.44 -19.20 -6.88
C GLY A 214 -14.68 -18.02 -6.28
N TRP A 215 -13.56 -17.61 -6.88
CA TRP A 215 -12.75 -16.48 -6.46
C TRP A 215 -12.53 -15.51 -7.62
N ARG A 216 -12.30 -14.25 -7.33
CA ARG A 216 -12.10 -13.20 -8.33
C ARG A 216 -10.98 -12.24 -7.93
N LEU A 217 -10.53 -11.46 -8.89
CA LEU A 217 -9.69 -10.29 -8.61
C LEU A 217 -10.50 -9.24 -7.84
N PRO A 218 -9.86 -8.55 -6.89
CA PRO A 218 -10.48 -7.45 -6.19
C PRO A 218 -10.63 -6.22 -7.08
N LYS A 219 -11.56 -5.36 -6.72
CA LYS A 219 -11.71 -3.99 -7.22
C LYS A 219 -11.34 -2.99 -6.14
N THR A 220 -11.19 -1.74 -6.50
CA THR A 220 -10.95 -0.63 -5.56
C THR A 220 -11.95 -0.64 -4.39
N GLU A 221 -13.23 -0.90 -4.65
CA GLU A 221 -14.26 -0.93 -3.60
C GLU A 221 -14.11 -2.11 -2.62
N ASP A 222 -13.56 -3.24 -3.08
CA ASP A 222 -13.27 -4.37 -2.18
C ASP A 222 -12.17 -4.01 -1.18
N TRP A 223 -11.11 -3.34 -1.65
CA TRP A 223 -10.03 -2.84 -0.80
C TRP A 223 -10.50 -1.77 0.17
N LYS A 224 -11.33 -0.82 -0.29
CA LYS A 224 -11.93 0.19 0.59
C LYS A 224 -12.74 -0.46 1.70
N THR A 225 -13.57 -1.45 1.37
CA THR A 225 -14.37 -2.20 2.34
C THR A 225 -13.50 -2.94 3.35
N LEU A 226 -12.46 -3.65 2.87
CA LEU A 226 -11.49 -4.33 3.72
C LEU A 226 -10.82 -3.36 4.71
N ILE A 227 -10.28 -2.25 4.19
CA ILE A 227 -9.54 -1.27 4.99
C ILE A 227 -10.47 -0.59 6.01
N ALA A 228 -11.67 -0.21 5.59
CA ALA A 228 -12.68 0.38 6.49
C ALA A 228 -13.08 -0.60 7.61
N THR A 229 -13.28 -1.88 7.29
CA THR A 229 -13.62 -2.91 8.27
C THR A 229 -12.50 -3.08 9.31
N VAL A 230 -11.25 -3.06 8.87
CA VAL A 230 -10.09 -3.26 9.77
C VAL A 230 -9.80 -2.03 10.62
N ASN A 231 -9.97 -0.82 10.08
CA ASN A 231 -9.51 0.42 10.70
C ASN A 231 -10.63 1.32 11.21
N GLY A 232 -11.87 1.13 10.74
CA GLY A 232 -12.99 2.04 10.95
C GLY A 232 -12.90 3.27 10.04
N SER A 233 -11.81 4.02 10.09
CA SER A 233 -11.56 5.17 9.22
C SER A 233 -10.08 5.25 8.83
N GLY A 234 -9.82 5.94 7.70
CA GLY A 234 -8.47 6.12 7.15
C GLY A 234 -7.90 4.86 6.49
N MET A 235 -6.77 5.04 5.82
CA MET A 235 -6.12 4.03 4.97
C MET A 235 -5.00 3.25 5.67
N LYS A 236 -4.97 3.23 7.01
CA LYS A 236 -3.88 2.64 7.80
C LYS A 236 -3.56 1.20 7.39
N SER A 237 -2.28 0.92 7.17
CA SER A 237 -1.80 -0.36 6.65
C SER A 237 -1.30 -1.35 7.71
N ALA A 238 -0.96 -0.87 8.92
CA ALA A 238 -0.27 -1.66 9.93
C ALA A 238 -0.99 -2.96 10.34
N LYS A 239 -2.33 -2.96 10.39
CA LYS A 239 -3.10 -4.15 10.74
C LYS A 239 -3.15 -5.20 9.63
N LEU A 240 -2.87 -4.79 8.38
CA LEU A 240 -2.88 -5.64 7.19
C LEU A 240 -1.50 -6.18 6.85
N LYS A 241 -0.43 -5.43 7.12
CA LYS A 241 0.96 -5.84 6.91
C LYS A 241 1.35 -7.00 7.82
N SER A 242 2.17 -7.91 7.30
CA SER A 242 2.80 -8.99 8.06
C SER A 242 3.67 -8.47 9.21
N THR A 243 3.89 -9.32 10.20
CA THR A 243 4.77 -9.01 11.35
C THR A 243 6.26 -9.17 11.06
N SER A 244 6.60 -9.57 9.82
CA SER A 244 7.99 -9.78 9.37
C SER A 244 8.10 -9.57 7.86
N GLY A 245 9.34 -9.47 7.38
CA GLY A 245 9.68 -9.34 5.97
C GLY A 245 9.82 -7.89 5.49
N TRP A 246 9.25 -6.91 6.16
CA TRP A 246 9.41 -5.49 5.83
C TRP A 246 10.72 -4.94 6.38
N SER A 247 11.43 -4.14 5.59
CA SER A 247 12.67 -3.49 6.02
C SER A 247 12.43 -2.48 7.14
N GLY A 248 13.47 -2.21 7.95
CA GLY A 248 13.43 -1.24 9.03
C GLY A 248 12.24 -1.48 9.98
N ASP A 249 11.51 -0.42 10.29
CA ASP A 249 10.33 -0.45 11.17
C ASP A 249 9.00 -0.67 10.40
N GLY A 250 9.08 -1.14 9.16
CA GLY A 250 7.93 -1.29 8.26
C GLY A 250 7.00 -2.47 8.58
N ASN A 251 7.35 -3.35 9.52
CA ASN A 251 6.50 -4.49 9.90
C ASN A 251 5.17 -4.03 10.50
N GLY A 252 4.10 -4.73 10.14
CA GLY A 252 2.78 -4.51 10.70
C GLY A 252 2.51 -5.30 11.97
N THR A 253 1.28 -5.18 12.45
CA THR A 253 0.78 -6.00 13.58
C THR A 253 0.09 -7.28 13.11
N ASN A 254 -0.31 -7.32 11.84
CA ASN A 254 -1.12 -8.41 11.26
C ASN A 254 -2.36 -8.78 12.08
N SER A 255 -2.90 -7.85 12.86
CA SER A 255 -4.03 -8.14 13.74
C SER A 255 -5.33 -8.49 12.99
N SER A 256 -5.41 -8.19 11.69
CA SER A 256 -6.49 -8.62 10.82
C SER A 256 -6.33 -10.05 10.29
N GLY A 257 -5.15 -10.63 10.35
CA GLY A 257 -4.82 -11.90 9.71
C GLY A 257 -4.61 -11.82 8.19
N PHE A 258 -4.66 -10.62 7.59
CA PHE A 258 -4.52 -10.47 6.15
C PHE A 258 -3.09 -10.75 5.64
N SER A 259 -2.08 -10.43 6.44
CA SER A 259 -0.67 -10.84 6.26
C SER A 259 -0.03 -10.42 4.94
N ILE A 260 0.05 -9.11 4.66
CA ILE A 260 0.73 -8.59 3.47
C ILE A 260 2.25 -8.71 3.62
N LEU A 261 2.87 -9.50 2.76
CA LEU A 261 4.32 -9.62 2.61
C LEU A 261 4.83 -8.66 1.52
N PRO A 262 6.00 -8.02 1.71
CA PRO A 262 6.58 -7.08 0.77
C PRO A 262 7.30 -7.80 -0.38
N ALA A 263 6.52 -8.30 -1.34
CA ALA A 263 6.99 -9.12 -2.45
C ALA A 263 7.83 -8.33 -3.48
N GLY A 264 7.88 -7.00 -3.38
CA GLY A 264 8.45 -6.17 -4.43
C GLY A 264 7.63 -6.23 -5.72
N TYR A 265 8.25 -5.84 -6.82
CA TYR A 265 7.64 -5.88 -8.14
C TYR A 265 8.66 -6.13 -9.25
N ARG A 266 8.17 -6.47 -10.45
CA ARG A 266 8.97 -6.56 -11.66
C ARG A 266 8.66 -5.37 -12.58
N TYR A 267 9.67 -4.60 -12.94
CA TYR A 267 9.54 -3.48 -13.85
C TYR A 267 9.43 -3.93 -15.32
N SER A 268 9.00 -3.04 -16.21
CA SER A 268 8.83 -3.34 -17.64
C SER A 268 10.14 -3.64 -18.38
N ASP A 269 11.27 -3.21 -17.84
CA ASP A 269 12.62 -3.52 -18.34
C ASP A 269 13.08 -4.96 -18.06
N GLY A 270 12.35 -5.67 -17.18
CA GLY A 270 12.63 -7.06 -16.82
C GLY A 270 13.35 -7.25 -15.50
N TYR A 271 13.77 -6.18 -14.84
CA TYR A 271 14.42 -6.26 -13.53
C TYR A 271 13.38 -6.23 -12.39
N PHE A 272 13.85 -6.65 -11.21
CA PHE A 272 13.03 -6.72 -10.01
C PHE A 272 13.47 -5.65 -9.01
N TYR A 273 12.51 -5.06 -8.31
CA TYR A 273 12.74 -3.93 -7.42
C TYR A 273 11.93 -4.07 -6.13
N ASN A 274 12.39 -3.39 -5.10
CA ASN A 274 11.66 -3.12 -3.87
C ASN A 274 11.21 -4.36 -3.05
N ALA A 275 11.92 -5.51 -3.16
CA ALA A 275 11.73 -6.58 -2.17
C ALA A 275 11.95 -6.05 -0.76
N ASN A 276 11.14 -6.49 0.19
CA ASN A 276 11.12 -6.04 1.58
C ASN A 276 10.72 -4.57 1.80
N VAL A 277 10.36 -3.83 0.74
CA VAL A 277 10.02 -2.40 0.78
C VAL A 277 8.59 -2.15 0.32
N GLU A 278 8.10 -2.97 -0.61
CA GLU A 278 6.84 -2.74 -1.30
C GLU A 278 6.04 -4.02 -1.49
N ALA A 279 4.70 -3.90 -1.39
CA ALA A 279 3.75 -4.89 -1.85
C ALA A 279 2.68 -4.21 -2.70
N SER A 280 2.49 -4.66 -3.93
CA SER A 280 1.49 -4.11 -4.84
C SER A 280 0.64 -5.22 -5.44
N PHE A 281 -0.66 -4.95 -5.56
CA PHE A 281 -1.68 -5.91 -5.96
C PHE A 281 -2.51 -5.37 -7.11
N TRP A 282 -2.62 -6.13 -8.20
CA TRP A 282 -3.50 -5.76 -9.29
C TRP A 282 -4.97 -5.77 -8.89
N GLU A 283 -5.71 -4.83 -9.45
CA GLU A 283 -7.16 -4.74 -9.37
C GLU A 283 -7.81 -5.07 -10.73
N ALA A 284 -9.05 -5.53 -10.68
CA ALA A 284 -9.86 -5.78 -11.87
C ALA A 284 -10.47 -4.47 -12.39
N GLU A 285 -9.65 -3.44 -12.55
CA GLU A 285 -10.04 -2.13 -13.05
C GLU A 285 -9.01 -1.57 -14.01
N ASP A 286 -9.47 -1.22 -15.21
CA ASP A 286 -8.67 -0.45 -16.17
C ASP A 286 -8.64 1.02 -15.70
N ALA A 287 -7.52 1.68 -15.83
CA ALA A 287 -7.38 3.07 -15.38
C ALA A 287 -8.26 4.05 -16.16
N ASN A 288 -8.87 3.64 -17.29
CA ASN A 288 -9.79 4.42 -18.12
C ASN A 288 -9.37 5.89 -18.32
N SER A 289 -8.05 6.15 -18.41
CA SER A 289 -7.59 7.49 -18.72
C SER A 289 -7.83 7.75 -20.21
N VAL A 290 -8.48 8.84 -20.52
CA VAL A 290 -8.78 9.25 -21.91
C VAL A 290 -7.50 9.45 -22.74
N GLN A 291 -6.33 9.44 -22.11
CA GLN A 291 -5.04 9.78 -22.73
C GLN A 291 -4.02 8.63 -22.75
N ASP A 292 -4.13 7.63 -21.86
CA ASP A 292 -3.14 6.56 -21.78
C ASP A 292 -3.75 5.23 -21.33
N ASN A 293 -3.85 4.29 -22.26
CA ASN A 293 -4.35 2.92 -22.01
C ASN A 293 -3.25 1.98 -21.51
N SER A 294 -2.10 2.52 -21.07
CA SER A 294 -0.96 1.76 -20.58
C SER A 294 -1.04 1.38 -19.11
N GLU A 295 -1.93 2.01 -18.35
CA GLU A 295 -2.02 1.86 -16.89
C GLU A 295 -3.29 1.13 -16.45
N ALA A 296 -3.20 0.45 -15.30
CA ALA A 296 -4.33 -0.18 -14.61
C ALA A 296 -4.26 0.11 -13.11
N SER A 297 -5.40 0.01 -12.44
CA SER A 297 -5.50 0.26 -11.00
C SER A 297 -4.80 -0.83 -10.18
N CYS A 298 -4.17 -0.42 -9.09
CA CYS A 298 -3.57 -1.31 -8.11
C CYS A 298 -3.61 -0.74 -6.69
N MET A 299 -3.60 -1.62 -5.70
CA MET A 299 -3.42 -1.29 -4.29
C MET A 299 -1.97 -1.52 -3.89
N SER A 300 -1.34 -0.52 -3.28
CA SER A 300 0.08 -0.56 -2.90
C SER A 300 0.31 -0.25 -1.42
N PHE A 301 1.33 -0.90 -0.86
CA PHE A 301 1.78 -0.77 0.51
C PHE A 301 3.30 -0.59 0.51
N PHE A 302 3.80 0.41 1.24
CA PHE A 302 5.23 0.73 1.30
C PHE A 302 5.75 0.72 2.73
N VAL A 303 7.03 0.42 2.91
CA VAL A 303 7.67 0.34 4.22
C VAL A 303 7.54 1.65 5.00
N GLN A 304 7.77 2.78 4.36
CA GLN A 304 7.75 4.11 4.98
C GLN A 304 6.34 4.67 5.16
N MET A 305 5.35 4.17 4.41
CA MET A 305 4.00 4.70 4.44
C MET A 305 3.14 4.01 5.50
N LYS A 306 2.50 4.84 6.33
CA LYS A 306 1.52 4.35 7.32
C LYS A 306 0.20 3.96 6.66
N ASP A 307 -0.11 4.54 5.52
CA ASP A 307 -1.36 4.34 4.78
C ASP A 307 -1.13 3.47 3.53
N ALA A 308 -2.16 2.75 3.14
CA ALA A 308 -2.23 2.07 1.86
C ALA A 308 -2.56 3.08 0.75
N LEU A 309 -2.08 2.84 -0.45
CA LEU A 309 -2.23 3.74 -1.57
C LEU A 309 -2.95 3.08 -2.75
N PHE A 310 -4.02 3.71 -3.22
CA PHE A 310 -4.56 3.44 -4.54
C PHE A 310 -3.70 4.14 -5.59
N SER A 311 -3.19 3.39 -6.55
CA SER A 311 -2.38 3.93 -7.63
C SER A 311 -2.77 3.35 -8.99
N ARG A 312 -2.22 3.94 -10.03
CA ARG A 312 -2.33 3.45 -11.41
C ARG A 312 -0.95 3.18 -11.91
N GLU A 313 -0.73 1.99 -12.46
CA GLU A 313 0.59 1.55 -12.84
C GLU A 313 0.59 0.88 -14.20
N ASN A 314 1.76 0.88 -14.81
CA ASN A 314 1.97 0.30 -16.14
C ASN A 314 1.56 -1.17 -16.17
N LYS A 315 0.63 -1.51 -17.06
CA LYS A 315 0.08 -2.87 -17.24
C LYS A 315 1.14 -3.95 -17.49
N ASN A 316 2.35 -3.56 -17.90
CA ASN A 316 3.48 -4.48 -18.09
C ASN A 316 4.33 -4.71 -16.82
N TYR A 317 4.06 -4.00 -15.73
CA TYR A 317 4.70 -4.33 -14.46
C TYR A 317 4.21 -5.69 -13.95
N GLY A 318 5.05 -6.36 -13.18
CA GLY A 318 4.69 -7.59 -12.50
C GLY A 318 4.32 -7.29 -11.05
N PHE A 319 3.05 -7.44 -10.68
CA PHE A 319 2.56 -7.30 -9.30
C PHE A 319 1.96 -8.58 -8.78
N SER A 320 1.79 -8.66 -7.48
CA SER A 320 1.09 -9.76 -6.81
C SER A 320 -0.40 -9.78 -7.17
N VAL A 321 -1.00 -10.95 -7.01
CA VAL A 321 -2.45 -11.14 -7.06
C VAL A 321 -2.91 -11.73 -5.73
N ARG A 322 -3.96 -11.15 -5.17
CA ARG A 322 -4.64 -11.64 -3.98
C ARG A 322 -6.14 -11.69 -4.24
N CYS A 323 -6.69 -12.89 -4.31
CA CYS A 323 -8.07 -13.08 -4.68
C CYS A 323 -9.02 -12.88 -3.49
N ILE A 324 -10.22 -12.45 -3.80
CA ILE A 324 -11.36 -12.37 -2.90
C ILE A 324 -12.41 -13.40 -3.33
N GLU A 325 -13.06 -14.05 -2.38
CA GLU A 325 -14.15 -14.97 -2.65
C GLU A 325 -15.30 -14.24 -3.35
N ASP A 326 -15.79 -14.84 -4.42
CA ASP A 326 -16.95 -14.30 -5.13
C ASP A 326 -18.21 -14.74 -4.39
N SER A 327 -18.52 -14.01 -3.30
CA SER A 327 -19.80 -14.23 -2.64
C SER A 327 -20.89 -13.77 -3.60
N ASP A 328 -21.62 -14.73 -4.16
CA ASP A 328 -22.92 -14.41 -4.74
C ASP A 328 -23.78 -13.89 -3.60
N SER A 329 -24.08 -12.59 -3.62
CA SER A 329 -25.22 -12.11 -2.88
C SER A 329 -26.42 -12.85 -3.47
N GLU A 330 -26.92 -13.85 -2.76
CA GLU A 330 -28.25 -14.37 -3.01
C GLU A 330 -29.21 -13.18 -2.90
N ASP A 331 -29.54 -12.57 -4.04
CA ASP A 331 -30.68 -11.68 -4.18
C ASP A 331 -31.96 -12.49 -4.40
#